data_0b47a028597c04d7cccfe47ec4d77e6e
#
_entry.id   0b47a028597c04d7cccfe47ec4d77e6e
#
_cell.length_a   1.000
_cell.length_b   1.000
_cell.length_c   1.000
_cell.angle_alpha   90.00
_cell.angle_beta   90.00
_cell.angle_gamma   90.00
#
_symmetry.space_group_name_H-M   'P 1'
#
loop_
_entity.id
_entity.type
_entity.pdbx_description
1 polymer ?
#
loop_
_entity_poly.entity_id
_entity_poly.type
_entity_poly.pdbx_seq_one_letter_code
_entity_poly.pdbx_strand_id
1 'polypeptide(L)'
;MKPIVVPPGGGYARSQMLNDRSSILSLLETRRSGKPRELTGPGPSRDELDRMLNIAARSPDHGRLSPWRFVTVGDDQRDALEALLRRALAEDEPDAPAAKHEKEHEFAHYAGQLVVLVSAPVEGHKIPVWEQQLSCGAAGMNLMLAAHALGYVPGWVTGWRAYNERVRGAFCGPGERIAGFIFIGHAGRELEERDRPALSAVWREWRPPD
;
A
#
# COMPACT_ATOMS: atom_id res chain seq x y z
N MET A 1 -9.66 29.52 21.62
CA MET A 1 -8.87 28.59 20.81
C MET A 1 -7.87 29.45 20.04
N LYS A 2 -6.56 29.31 20.30
CA LYS A 2 -5.54 30.09 19.60
C LYS A 2 -5.36 29.50 18.18
N PRO A 3 -5.24 30.31 17.14
CA PRO A 3 -4.99 29.80 15.78
C PRO A 3 -3.62 29.13 15.74
N ILE A 4 -3.57 27.95 15.10
CA ILE A 4 -2.31 27.26 14.80
C ILE A 4 -1.61 28.07 13.70
N VAL A 5 -0.53 28.74 14.05
CA VAL A 5 0.33 29.44 13.07
C VAL A 5 1.23 28.37 12.46
N VAL A 6 0.95 28.01 11.20
CA VAL A 6 1.86 27.20 10.40
C VAL A 6 2.96 28.12 9.87
N PRO A 7 4.24 27.89 10.15
CA PRO A 7 5.32 28.73 9.63
C PRO A 7 5.42 28.57 8.11
N PRO A 8 5.71 29.63 7.36
CA PRO A 8 5.87 29.59 5.91
C PRO A 8 7.16 28.85 5.53
N GLY A 9 7.02 27.84 4.66
CA GLY A 9 8.07 27.34 3.79
C GLY A 9 9.40 26.96 4.44
N GLY A 10 9.42 26.01 5.34
CA GLY A 10 10.66 25.39 5.81
C GLY A 10 10.98 24.15 4.96
N GLY A 11 12.10 24.18 4.24
CA GLY A 11 12.70 22.94 3.73
C GLY A 11 12.90 22.00 4.92
N TYR A 12 12.43 20.75 4.80
CA TYR A 12 12.55 19.75 5.84
C TYR A 12 14.03 19.60 6.23
N ALA A 13 14.38 20.03 7.43
CA ALA A 13 15.71 19.85 7.97
C ALA A 13 16.03 18.34 7.98
N ARG A 14 17.19 17.95 7.44
CA ARG A 14 17.65 16.56 7.25
C ARG A 14 17.86 15.75 8.54
N SER A 15 17.32 16.17 9.68
CA SER A 15 17.47 15.49 10.98
C SER A 15 16.17 15.04 11.62
N GLN A 16 15.04 15.09 10.90
CA GLN A 16 13.76 14.68 11.47
C GLN A 16 13.66 13.15 11.46
N MET A 17 13.33 12.56 12.60
CA MET A 17 13.13 11.12 12.74
C MET A 17 11.97 10.69 11.84
N LEU A 18 12.23 9.78 10.90
CA LEU A 18 11.19 9.23 10.04
C LEU A 18 10.24 8.33 10.85
N ASN A 19 8.98 8.32 10.46
CA ASN A 19 7.92 7.57 11.14
C ASN A 19 7.77 7.92 12.64
N ASP A 20 7.91 9.20 12.97
CA ASP A 20 7.74 9.70 14.33
C ASP A 20 6.28 9.51 14.79
N ARG A 21 6.08 8.72 15.84
CA ARG A 21 4.78 8.36 16.40
C ARG A 21 4.41 9.19 17.63
N SER A 22 5.13 10.25 17.93
CA SER A 22 4.88 11.09 19.11
C SER A 22 3.53 11.80 19.07
N SER A 23 3.02 12.06 17.86
CA SER A 23 1.67 12.55 17.61
C SER A 23 1.16 12.09 16.24
N ILE A 24 -0.14 12.26 15.99
CA ILE A 24 -0.74 11.99 14.68
C ILE A 24 -0.11 12.91 13.62
N LEU A 25 0.09 14.20 13.92
CA LEU A 25 0.69 15.14 12.99
C LEU A 25 2.13 14.78 12.68
N SER A 26 2.95 14.49 13.69
CA SER A 26 4.33 14.04 13.50
C SER A 26 4.41 12.82 12.59
N LEU A 27 3.53 11.83 12.80
CA LEU A 27 3.50 10.66 11.93
C LEU A 27 3.14 11.01 10.50
N LEU A 28 2.13 11.84 10.26
CA LEU A 28 1.70 12.23 8.92
C LEU A 28 2.78 13.06 8.19
N GLU A 29 3.52 13.90 8.89
CA GLU A 29 4.60 14.71 8.36
C GLU A 29 5.86 13.91 8.05
N THR A 30 6.15 12.85 8.83
CA THR A 30 7.42 12.10 8.78
C THR A 30 7.28 10.70 8.20
N ARG A 31 6.04 10.26 7.89
CA ARG A 31 5.84 8.88 7.42
C ARG A 31 6.63 8.57 6.15
N ARG A 32 7.34 7.44 6.20
CA ARG A 32 8.16 6.93 5.10
C ARG A 32 7.96 5.41 4.94
N SER A 33 7.52 4.99 3.77
CA SER A 33 7.41 3.57 3.44
C SER A 33 8.77 2.92 3.30
N GLY A 34 8.86 1.65 3.68
CA GLY A 34 10.00 0.81 3.33
C GLY A 34 9.89 0.27 1.90
N LYS A 35 11.01 -0.24 1.39
CA LYS A 35 11.01 -1.07 0.20
C LYS A 35 10.78 -2.52 0.65
N PRO A 36 9.78 -3.25 0.13
CA PRO A 36 9.46 -4.61 0.61
C PRO A 36 10.65 -5.54 0.71
N ARG A 37 11.56 -5.51 -0.27
CA ARG A 37 12.80 -6.32 -0.27
C ARG A 37 13.80 -5.99 0.84
N GLU A 38 13.60 -4.89 1.56
CA GLU A 38 14.47 -4.40 2.63
C GLU A 38 13.78 -4.51 4.00
N LEU A 39 12.58 -5.06 4.03
CA LEU A 39 11.88 -5.31 5.30
C LEU A 39 12.42 -6.56 5.97
N THR A 40 12.29 -6.59 7.29
CA THR A 40 12.60 -7.75 8.13
C THR A 40 11.37 -8.16 8.94
N GLY A 41 11.34 -9.40 9.38
CA GLY A 41 10.31 -9.91 10.29
C GLY A 41 10.57 -9.53 11.77
N PRO A 42 9.66 -9.90 12.65
CA PRO A 42 8.38 -10.52 12.31
C PRO A 42 7.38 -9.52 11.72
N GLY A 43 6.36 -10.03 11.02
CA GLY A 43 5.15 -9.25 10.68
C GLY A 43 4.29 -8.99 11.92
N PRO A 44 3.15 -8.26 11.76
CA PRO A 44 2.20 -8.05 12.84
C PRO A 44 1.60 -9.38 13.31
N SER A 45 1.29 -9.45 14.59
CA SER A 45 0.46 -10.51 15.15
C SER A 45 -0.94 -10.50 14.51
N ARG A 46 -1.70 -11.57 14.68
CA ARG A 46 -3.07 -11.64 14.17
C ARG A 46 -3.95 -10.52 14.69
N ASP A 47 -3.90 -10.21 15.97
CA ASP A 47 -4.69 -9.15 16.59
C ASP A 47 -4.32 -7.75 16.06
N GLU A 48 -3.03 -7.50 15.85
CA GLU A 48 -2.54 -6.24 15.26
C GLU A 48 -2.98 -6.14 13.79
N LEU A 49 -2.88 -7.22 13.02
CA LEU A 49 -3.33 -7.25 11.64
C LEU A 49 -4.84 -6.98 11.55
N ASP A 50 -5.65 -7.65 12.37
CA ASP A 50 -7.09 -7.45 12.43
C ASP A 50 -7.43 -5.99 12.81
N ARG A 51 -6.67 -5.40 13.73
CA ARG A 51 -6.80 -3.99 14.09
C ARG A 51 -6.47 -3.06 12.92
N MET A 52 -5.38 -3.33 12.19
CA MET A 52 -5.00 -2.56 11.00
C MET A 52 -6.08 -2.63 9.92
N LEU A 53 -6.61 -3.82 9.64
CA LEU A 53 -7.66 -4.03 8.65
C LEU A 53 -8.97 -3.32 9.05
N ASN A 54 -9.34 -3.37 10.32
CA ASN A 54 -10.50 -2.63 10.82
C ASN A 54 -10.34 -1.11 10.69
N ILE A 55 -9.14 -0.57 10.93
CA ILE A 55 -8.83 0.84 10.69
C ILE A 55 -8.91 1.17 9.20
N ALA A 56 -8.34 0.33 8.34
CA ALA A 56 -8.39 0.49 6.90
C ALA A 56 -9.83 0.53 6.36
N ALA A 57 -10.70 -0.30 6.90
CA ALA A 57 -12.12 -0.34 6.55
C ALA A 57 -12.92 0.92 6.96
N ARG A 58 -12.33 1.85 7.73
CA ARG A 58 -12.96 3.14 8.07
C ARG A 58 -12.77 4.23 7.02
N SER A 59 -12.33 3.85 5.83
CA SER A 59 -12.19 4.79 4.70
C SER A 59 -13.54 5.33 4.25
N PRO A 60 -13.61 6.58 3.78
CA PRO A 60 -14.83 7.12 3.17
C PRO A 60 -15.30 6.23 2.01
N ASP A 61 -16.58 5.91 2.03
CA ASP A 61 -17.20 4.97 1.09
C ASP A 61 -18.61 5.48 0.74
N HIS A 62 -18.72 6.10 -0.42
CA HIS A 62 -20.00 6.62 -0.91
C HIS A 62 -20.97 5.45 -1.17
N GLY A 63 -22.08 5.46 -0.47
CA GLY A 63 -23.12 4.42 -0.58
C GLY A 63 -22.83 3.14 0.18
N ARG A 64 -21.74 3.05 0.93
CA ARG A 64 -21.35 1.87 1.72
C ARG A 64 -21.23 0.60 0.86
N LEU A 65 -20.53 0.73 -0.27
CA LEU A 65 -20.36 -0.35 -1.25
C LEU A 65 -19.21 -1.29 -0.89
N SER A 66 -18.30 -0.85 0.00
CA SER A 66 -17.06 -1.56 0.37
C SER A 66 -16.27 -2.01 -0.87
N PRO A 67 -15.89 -1.06 -1.76
CA PRO A 67 -15.32 -1.39 -3.07
C PRO A 67 -13.86 -1.82 -2.98
N TRP A 68 -13.51 -2.52 -1.92
CA TRP A 68 -12.19 -3.08 -1.67
C TRP A 68 -12.28 -4.39 -0.90
N ARG A 69 -11.25 -5.21 -1.06
CA ARG A 69 -11.00 -6.36 -0.19
C ARG A 69 -9.52 -6.42 0.17
N PHE A 70 -9.24 -6.98 1.32
CA PHE A 70 -7.90 -7.29 1.77
C PHE A 70 -7.74 -8.80 1.79
N VAL A 71 -6.79 -9.32 1.01
CA VAL A 71 -6.47 -10.75 0.98
C VAL A 71 -5.09 -10.92 1.61
N THR A 72 -5.03 -11.60 2.72
CA THR A 72 -3.77 -11.88 3.42
C THR A 72 -3.12 -13.14 2.88
N VAL A 73 -1.80 -13.13 2.76
CA VAL A 73 -0.99 -14.30 2.40
C VAL A 73 -0.10 -14.60 3.59
N GLY A 74 -0.33 -15.73 4.22
CA GLY A 74 0.45 -16.21 5.37
C GLY A 74 1.80 -16.78 4.96
N ASP A 75 2.67 -17.02 5.95
CA ASP A 75 4.01 -17.58 5.69
C ASP A 75 3.93 -19.00 5.12
N ASP A 76 2.95 -19.78 5.53
CA ASP A 76 2.65 -21.13 5.03
C ASP A 76 2.12 -21.16 3.58
N GLN A 77 1.78 -20.00 3.03
CA GLN A 77 1.27 -19.86 1.66
C GLN A 77 2.32 -19.26 0.68
N ARG A 78 3.52 -18.93 1.16
CA ARG A 78 4.54 -18.24 0.34
C ARG A 78 5.04 -19.11 -0.80
N ASP A 79 5.24 -20.39 -0.58
CA ASP A 79 5.65 -21.34 -1.63
C ASP A 79 4.58 -21.47 -2.72
N ALA A 80 3.30 -21.47 -2.34
CA ALA A 80 2.21 -21.48 -3.30
C ALA A 80 2.14 -20.17 -4.10
N LEU A 81 2.41 -19.02 -3.47
CA LEU A 81 2.53 -17.74 -4.16
C LEU A 81 3.69 -17.75 -5.15
N GLU A 82 4.87 -18.24 -4.76
CA GLU A 82 6.01 -18.38 -5.66
C GLU A 82 5.66 -19.23 -6.88
N ALA A 83 5.06 -20.40 -6.64
CA ALA A 83 4.66 -21.30 -7.73
C ALA A 83 3.68 -20.61 -8.71
N LEU A 84 2.72 -19.82 -8.20
CA LEU A 84 1.81 -19.02 -8.99
C LEU A 84 2.57 -18.00 -9.85
N LEU A 85 3.48 -17.23 -9.24
CA LEU A 85 4.23 -16.17 -9.93
C LEU A 85 5.17 -16.73 -10.99
N ARG A 86 5.90 -17.81 -10.68
CA ARG A 86 6.78 -18.49 -11.65
C ARG A 86 6.02 -19.04 -12.85
N ARG A 87 4.83 -19.63 -12.60
CA ARG A 87 3.97 -20.11 -13.68
C ARG A 87 3.46 -18.96 -14.55
N ALA A 88 2.98 -17.88 -13.93
CA ALA A 88 2.52 -16.70 -14.64
C ALA A 88 3.64 -16.07 -15.50
N LEU A 89 4.86 -15.99 -14.96
CA LEU A 89 6.01 -15.51 -15.71
C LEU A 89 6.35 -16.42 -16.89
N ALA A 90 6.35 -17.73 -16.72
CA ALA A 90 6.67 -18.68 -17.78
C ALA A 90 5.62 -18.69 -18.91
N GLU A 91 4.36 -18.33 -18.61
CA GLU A 91 3.32 -18.18 -19.63
C GLU A 91 3.45 -16.88 -20.42
N ASP A 92 3.78 -15.76 -19.75
CA ASP A 92 3.97 -14.46 -20.41
C ASP A 92 5.32 -14.38 -21.16
N GLU A 93 6.36 -14.97 -20.59
CA GLU A 93 7.72 -14.94 -21.08
C GLU A 93 8.36 -16.34 -20.99
N PRO A 94 8.10 -17.27 -21.93
CA PRO A 94 8.63 -18.65 -21.88
C PRO A 94 10.16 -18.72 -21.82
N ASP A 95 10.84 -17.73 -22.41
CA ASP A 95 12.30 -17.62 -22.46
C ASP A 95 12.86 -16.72 -21.34
N ALA A 96 12.07 -16.45 -20.29
CA ALA A 96 12.53 -15.61 -19.18
C ALA A 96 13.82 -16.15 -18.56
N PRO A 97 14.86 -15.32 -18.38
CA PRO A 97 16.12 -15.78 -17.79
C PRO A 97 15.92 -16.17 -16.31
N ALA A 98 16.75 -17.08 -15.82
CA ALA A 98 16.71 -17.57 -14.43
C ALA A 98 16.67 -16.44 -13.39
N ALA A 99 17.35 -15.32 -13.65
CA ALA A 99 17.32 -14.15 -12.77
C ALA A 99 15.94 -13.49 -12.62
N LYS A 100 15.03 -13.64 -13.62
CA LYS A 100 13.65 -13.19 -13.46
C LYS A 100 12.86 -14.13 -12.55
N HIS A 101 13.04 -15.43 -12.71
CA HIS A 101 12.42 -16.43 -11.83
C HIS A 101 12.89 -16.28 -10.38
N GLU A 102 14.15 -15.92 -10.17
CA GLU A 102 14.68 -15.65 -8.82
C GLU A 102 14.00 -14.43 -8.19
N LYS A 103 13.72 -13.37 -8.96
CA LYS A 103 12.95 -12.23 -8.46
C LYS A 103 11.52 -12.59 -8.05
N GLU A 104 10.91 -13.62 -8.63
CA GLU A 104 9.60 -14.11 -8.22
C GLU A 104 9.67 -14.88 -6.90
N HIS A 105 10.74 -15.67 -6.71
CA HIS A 105 11.05 -16.27 -5.43
C HIS A 105 11.25 -15.19 -4.34
N GLU A 106 12.17 -14.26 -4.57
CA GLU A 106 12.41 -13.15 -3.64
C GLU A 106 11.12 -12.43 -3.26
N PHE A 107 10.29 -12.05 -4.27
CA PHE A 107 9.05 -11.33 -4.03
C PHE A 107 8.06 -12.11 -3.18
N ALA A 108 7.89 -13.39 -3.46
CA ALA A 108 6.98 -14.26 -2.70
C ALA A 108 7.44 -14.38 -1.23
N HIS A 109 8.74 -14.33 -0.98
CA HIS A 109 9.36 -14.55 0.34
C HIS A 109 9.86 -13.28 1.03
N TYR A 110 9.47 -12.07 0.54
CA TYR A 110 9.78 -10.85 1.30
C TYR A 110 9.22 -10.96 2.72
N ALA A 111 10.03 -10.54 3.68
CA ALA A 111 9.69 -10.62 5.09
C ALA A 111 8.44 -9.81 5.47
N GLY A 112 7.83 -10.19 6.57
CA GLY A 112 6.62 -9.55 7.10
C GLY A 112 5.32 -10.09 6.52
N GLN A 113 4.22 -9.47 6.91
CA GLN A 113 2.88 -9.84 6.44
C GLN A 113 2.62 -9.28 5.04
N LEU A 114 2.16 -10.10 4.12
CA LEU A 114 1.64 -9.64 2.84
C LEU A 114 0.12 -9.49 2.89
N VAL A 115 -0.35 -8.32 2.47
CA VAL A 115 -1.76 -8.03 2.21
C VAL A 115 -1.92 -7.61 0.75
N VAL A 116 -2.71 -8.33 -0.01
CA VAL A 116 -3.10 -7.95 -1.36
C VAL A 116 -4.35 -7.07 -1.25
N LEU A 117 -4.23 -5.81 -1.67
CA LEU A 117 -5.35 -4.90 -1.78
C LEU A 117 -6.04 -5.11 -3.13
N VAL A 118 -7.30 -5.45 -3.09
CA VAL A 118 -8.13 -5.67 -4.27
C VAL A 118 -9.13 -4.52 -4.41
N SER A 119 -9.13 -3.87 -5.56
CA SER A 119 -10.20 -2.95 -5.97
C SER A 119 -11.37 -3.78 -6.51
N ALA A 120 -12.51 -3.69 -5.83
CA ALA A 120 -13.71 -4.49 -6.07
C ALA A 120 -14.93 -3.58 -6.35
N PRO A 121 -14.93 -2.80 -7.43
CA PRO A 121 -16.03 -1.88 -7.71
C PRO A 121 -17.31 -2.65 -8.05
N VAL A 122 -18.45 -2.10 -7.61
CA VAL A 122 -19.79 -2.55 -8.01
C VAL A 122 -20.12 -1.88 -9.34
N GLU A 123 -19.92 -2.62 -10.42
CA GLU A 123 -20.21 -2.13 -11.77
C GLU A 123 -21.73 -1.89 -11.96
N GLY A 124 -22.08 -0.93 -12.81
CA GLY A 124 -23.48 -0.59 -13.08
C GLY A 124 -24.22 0.11 -11.92
N HIS A 125 -23.56 0.35 -10.79
CA HIS A 125 -24.14 1.12 -9.70
C HIS A 125 -24.19 2.63 -10.05
N LYS A 126 -25.17 3.36 -9.48
CA LYS A 126 -25.31 4.82 -9.67
C LYS A 126 -24.09 5.64 -9.21
N ILE A 127 -23.30 5.09 -8.28
CA ILE A 127 -22.05 5.69 -7.83
C ILE A 127 -20.95 5.30 -8.83
N PRO A 128 -20.27 6.27 -9.44
CA PRO A 128 -19.25 6.00 -10.46
C PRO A 128 -18.11 5.10 -9.95
N VAL A 129 -17.63 4.21 -10.82
CA VAL A 129 -16.46 3.35 -10.53
C VAL A 129 -15.25 4.17 -10.09
N TRP A 130 -15.07 5.36 -10.65
CA TRP A 130 -13.98 6.26 -10.26
C TRP A 130 -13.99 6.61 -8.77
N GLU A 131 -15.14 6.96 -8.20
CA GLU A 131 -15.26 7.26 -6.76
C GLU A 131 -14.94 6.02 -5.90
N GLN A 132 -15.39 4.86 -6.35
CA GLN A 132 -15.13 3.57 -5.70
C GLN A 132 -13.63 3.23 -5.71
N GLN A 133 -12.93 3.48 -6.80
CA GLN A 133 -11.48 3.28 -6.90
C GLN A 133 -10.69 4.24 -6.00
N LEU A 134 -11.12 5.51 -5.89
CA LEU A 134 -10.55 6.46 -4.93
C LEU A 134 -10.71 5.98 -3.49
N SER A 135 -11.88 5.42 -3.16
CA SER A 135 -12.15 4.83 -1.83
C SER A 135 -11.22 3.64 -1.55
N CYS A 136 -10.97 2.77 -2.55
CA CYS A 136 -10.00 1.67 -2.43
C CYS A 136 -8.58 2.19 -2.14
N GLY A 137 -8.13 3.21 -2.86
CA GLY A 137 -6.85 3.86 -2.61
C GLY A 137 -6.73 4.44 -1.19
N ALA A 138 -7.83 5.05 -0.70
CA ALA A 138 -7.90 5.56 0.67
C ALA A 138 -7.82 4.42 1.70
N ALA A 139 -8.47 3.28 1.46
CA ALA A 139 -8.40 2.10 2.32
C ALA A 139 -6.97 1.53 2.40
N GLY A 140 -6.27 1.46 1.27
CA GLY A 140 -4.85 1.08 1.24
C GLY A 140 -3.98 2.04 2.04
N MET A 141 -4.19 3.36 1.90
CA MET A 141 -3.43 4.35 2.67
C MET A 141 -3.73 4.26 4.17
N ASN A 142 -4.99 4.06 4.57
CA ASN A 142 -5.36 3.86 5.97
C ASN A 142 -4.71 2.60 6.56
N LEU A 143 -4.61 1.50 5.79
CA LEU A 143 -3.86 0.31 6.20
C LEU A 143 -2.39 0.65 6.49
N MET A 144 -1.75 1.40 5.60
CA MET A 144 -0.36 1.80 5.78
C MET A 144 -0.17 2.72 7.00
N LEU A 145 -1.08 3.68 7.22
CA LEU A 145 -1.03 4.55 8.39
C LEU A 145 -1.24 3.77 9.70
N ALA A 146 -2.16 2.80 9.71
CA ALA A 146 -2.36 1.93 10.85
C ALA A 146 -1.10 1.10 11.17
N ALA A 147 -0.42 0.57 10.13
CA ALA A 147 0.84 -0.15 10.29
C ALA A 147 1.92 0.76 10.88
N HIS A 148 2.11 1.97 10.35
CA HIS A 148 3.06 2.94 10.92
C HIS A 148 2.74 3.29 12.38
N ALA A 149 1.45 3.55 12.69
CA ALA A 149 1.02 3.89 14.05
C ALA A 149 1.31 2.77 15.07
N LEU A 150 1.26 1.51 14.62
CA LEU A 150 1.61 0.34 15.43
C LEU A 150 3.12 0.02 15.46
N GLY A 151 3.94 0.80 14.73
CA GLY A 151 5.40 0.67 14.78
C GLY A 151 6.02 -0.19 13.67
N TYR A 152 5.21 -0.57 12.70
CA TYR A 152 5.66 -1.29 11.51
C TYR A 152 6.05 -0.33 10.38
N VAL A 153 6.76 -0.87 9.41
CA VAL A 153 7.11 -0.15 8.18
C VAL A 153 6.42 -0.87 7.01
N PRO A 154 5.34 -0.29 6.45
CA PRO A 154 4.69 -0.85 5.29
C PRO A 154 5.37 -0.41 3.99
N GLY A 155 5.28 -1.26 2.96
CA GLY A 155 5.65 -0.94 1.59
C GLY A 155 4.56 -1.37 0.61
N TRP A 156 4.07 -0.45 -0.22
CA TRP A 156 3.07 -0.70 -1.26
C TRP A 156 3.74 -0.76 -2.63
N VAL A 157 3.59 -1.89 -3.31
CA VAL A 157 4.15 -2.11 -4.65
C VAL A 157 3.10 -2.72 -5.58
N THR A 158 3.33 -2.57 -6.87
CA THR A 158 2.53 -3.16 -7.95
C THR A 158 3.43 -3.97 -8.90
N GLY A 159 3.77 -3.41 -10.06
CA GLY A 159 4.55 -4.08 -11.10
C GLY A 159 3.69 -5.05 -11.94
N TRP A 160 4.32 -5.81 -12.81
CA TRP A 160 3.65 -6.70 -13.75
C TRP A 160 2.70 -7.68 -13.08
N ARG A 161 3.02 -8.14 -11.87
CA ARG A 161 2.23 -9.10 -11.07
C ARG A 161 0.80 -8.60 -10.78
N ALA A 162 0.63 -7.29 -10.59
CA ALA A 162 -0.69 -6.71 -10.36
C ALA A 162 -1.57 -6.67 -11.62
N TYR A 163 -0.95 -6.78 -12.79
CA TYR A 163 -1.62 -6.68 -14.10
C TYR A 163 -1.68 -8.01 -14.85
N ASN A 164 -0.93 -9.04 -14.41
CA ASN A 164 -0.97 -10.36 -15.02
C ASN A 164 -2.30 -11.06 -14.70
N GLU A 165 -2.95 -11.61 -15.72
CA GLU A 165 -4.29 -12.20 -15.62
C GLU A 165 -4.34 -13.45 -14.73
N ARG A 166 -3.30 -14.29 -14.74
CA ARG A 166 -3.22 -15.47 -13.88
C ARG A 166 -3.11 -15.07 -12.41
N VAL A 167 -2.22 -14.11 -12.11
CA VAL A 167 -2.06 -13.59 -10.75
C VAL A 167 -3.33 -12.90 -10.29
N ARG A 168 -3.93 -12.07 -11.15
CA ARG A 168 -5.23 -11.43 -10.87
C ARG A 168 -6.30 -12.48 -10.56
N GLY A 169 -6.42 -13.53 -11.36
CA GLY A 169 -7.42 -14.58 -11.18
C GLY A 169 -7.29 -15.36 -9.88
N ALA A 170 -6.12 -15.35 -9.23
CA ALA A 170 -5.90 -15.99 -7.93
C ALA A 170 -6.44 -15.16 -6.75
N PHE A 171 -6.56 -13.84 -6.92
CA PHE A 171 -6.94 -12.90 -5.83
C PHE A 171 -8.27 -12.17 -6.09
N CYS A 172 -8.69 -12.08 -7.34
CA CYS A 172 -9.77 -11.21 -7.78
C CYS A 172 -10.90 -12.01 -8.44
N GLY A 173 -12.12 -11.55 -8.21
CA GLY A 173 -13.31 -11.96 -8.98
C GLY A 173 -13.46 -11.18 -10.29
N PRO A 174 -14.54 -11.45 -11.05
CA PRO A 174 -14.87 -10.68 -12.24
C PRO A 174 -14.97 -9.17 -11.95
N GLY A 175 -14.42 -8.34 -12.84
CA GLY A 175 -14.43 -6.88 -12.69
C GLY A 175 -13.46 -6.31 -11.66
N GLU A 176 -12.84 -7.16 -10.84
CA GLU A 176 -11.91 -6.72 -9.79
C GLU A 176 -10.47 -6.66 -10.29
N ARG A 177 -9.64 -5.88 -9.59
CA ARG A 177 -8.23 -5.69 -9.91
C ARG A 177 -7.36 -5.65 -8.67
N ILE A 178 -6.15 -6.14 -8.76
CA ILE A 178 -5.14 -5.93 -7.72
C ILE A 178 -4.75 -4.46 -7.72
N ALA A 179 -5.09 -3.75 -6.63
CA ALA A 179 -4.67 -2.36 -6.42
C ALA A 179 -3.22 -2.28 -5.90
N GLY A 180 -2.73 -3.34 -5.29
CA GLY A 180 -1.33 -3.48 -4.91
C GLY A 180 -1.07 -4.57 -3.90
N PHE A 181 0.21 -4.81 -3.69
CA PHE A 181 0.77 -5.72 -2.70
C PHE A 181 1.37 -4.87 -1.58
N ILE A 182 0.86 -5.01 -0.36
CA ILE A 182 1.31 -4.25 0.81
C ILE A 182 2.02 -5.22 1.75
N PHE A 183 3.33 -5.05 1.87
CA PHE A 183 4.16 -5.80 2.82
C PHE A 183 4.30 -4.97 4.10
N ILE A 184 4.15 -5.61 5.26
CA ILE A 184 4.17 -4.97 6.58
C ILE A 184 5.17 -5.71 7.45
N GLY A 185 6.27 -5.05 7.80
CA GLY A 185 7.36 -5.60 8.61
C GLY A 185 8.12 -4.50 9.33
N HIS A 186 9.38 -4.72 9.60
CA HIS A 186 10.27 -3.73 10.20
C HIS A 186 11.31 -3.25 9.19
N ALA A 187 11.90 -2.07 9.39
CA ALA A 187 12.98 -1.58 8.55
C ALA A 187 14.24 -2.42 8.78
N GLY A 188 14.74 -3.10 7.75
CA GLY A 188 16.00 -3.84 7.80
C GLY A 188 17.22 -2.95 7.62
N ARG A 189 17.04 -1.70 7.26
CA ARG A 189 18.05 -0.66 7.19
C ARG A 189 17.44 0.72 7.46
N GLU A 190 18.28 1.72 7.64
CA GLU A 190 17.84 3.10 7.77
C GLU A 190 17.00 3.54 6.57
N LEU A 191 15.87 4.22 6.86
CA LEU A 191 15.00 4.75 5.83
C LEU A 191 15.56 6.07 5.31
N GLU A 192 15.56 6.22 4.01
CA GLU A 192 15.94 7.46 3.34
C GLU A 192 14.71 8.31 3.03
N GLU A 193 14.77 9.60 3.31
CA GLU A 193 13.70 10.51 2.93
C GLU A 193 13.62 10.61 1.39
N ARG A 194 12.47 11.02 0.91
CA ARG A 194 12.18 11.18 -0.51
C ARG A 194 11.70 12.60 -0.78
N ASP A 195 12.12 13.18 -1.88
CA ASP A 195 11.65 14.47 -2.32
C ASP A 195 10.11 14.51 -2.39
N ARG A 196 9.55 15.60 -1.90
CA ARG A 196 8.12 15.88 -1.94
C ARG A 196 7.86 17.04 -2.89
N PRO A 197 6.73 17.03 -3.60
CA PRO A 197 6.39 18.18 -4.44
C PRO A 197 6.27 19.44 -3.58
N ALA A 198 6.71 20.57 -4.12
CA ALA A 198 6.43 21.86 -3.50
C ALA A 198 4.91 22.08 -3.46
N LEU A 199 4.42 22.72 -2.40
CA LEU A 199 2.98 22.97 -2.24
C LEU A 199 2.40 23.71 -3.46
N SER A 200 3.14 24.67 -4.02
CA SER A 200 2.76 25.43 -5.22
C SER A 200 2.57 24.61 -6.49
N ALA A 201 3.14 23.39 -6.53
CA ALA A 201 2.97 22.47 -7.67
C ALA A 201 1.67 21.65 -7.59
N VAL A 202 1.08 21.53 -6.40
CA VAL A 202 -0.07 20.65 -6.14
C VAL A 202 -1.28 21.36 -5.55
N TRP A 203 -1.13 22.66 -5.28
CA TRP A 203 -2.19 23.47 -4.69
C TRP A 203 -2.31 24.82 -5.40
N ARG A 204 -3.54 25.25 -5.60
CA ARG A 204 -3.89 26.62 -6.03
C ARG A 204 -5.19 27.05 -5.39
N GLU A 205 -5.33 28.36 -5.17
CA GLU A 205 -6.61 28.94 -4.81
C GLU A 205 -7.54 28.95 -6.03
N TRP A 206 -8.79 28.53 -5.84
CA TRP A 206 -9.80 28.63 -6.89
C TRP A 206 -10.14 30.10 -7.16
N ARG A 207 -10.23 30.46 -8.42
CA ARG A 207 -10.74 31.75 -8.85
C ARG A 207 -11.93 31.50 -9.77
N PRO A 208 -13.04 32.30 -9.63
CA PRO A 208 -14.17 32.19 -10.55
C PRO A 208 -13.69 32.52 -11.98
N PRO A 209 -14.27 31.87 -13.02
CA PRO A 209 -14.07 32.28 -14.40
C PRO A 209 -14.70 33.67 -14.59
N ASP A 210 -14.08 34.47 -15.49
CA ASP A 210 -14.60 35.80 -15.91
C ASP A 210 -15.93 35.66 -16.65
#